data_5aa677cec1e67aa57b1206cbef5374c4
#
_entry.id   5aa677cec1e67aa57b1206cbef5374c4
#
_cell.length_a   1.000
_cell.length_b   1.000
_cell.length_c   1.000
_cell.angle_alpha   90.00
_cell.angle_beta   90.00
_cell.angle_gamma   90.00
#
_symmetry.space_group_name_H-M   'P 1'
#
loop_
_entity.id
_entity.type
_entity.pdbx_description
1 polymer ?
#
loop_
_entity_poly.entity_id
_entity_poly.type
_entity_poly.pdbx_seq_one_letter_code
_entity_poly.pdbx_strand_id
1 'polypeptide(L)'
;LLNIDKLPGLTTIAQRMTTGIDSFALLAIPFFILAGEIMKRGGIANRLINFAKSLVASLPGGLAYVNVLASMLFGAISGSALAAASAIGSIMTDRMEEEGYPRTFSASVNITSSTTGLLIPPSNILIVYALASGGTASVAALFIAGYLPGILLGLAIMGYIAFIAITKGYAKGKRATLFEVWTFFRKAFFSLMLLVVVVGGIVAGIFTATEASVIAVLYAAVLALIYGDMKMKEFPEVLLNSAKTTAVVMFLICTSMAVSWLFSFEGI
;
A
#
# COMPACT_ATOMS: atom_id res chain seq x y z
N LEU A 1 15.34 -27.39 -17.57
CA LEU A 1 15.25 -27.22 -19.03
C LEU A 1 16.19 -28.17 -19.82
N LEU A 2 17.26 -28.68 -19.23
CA LEU A 2 18.21 -29.59 -19.93
C LEU A 2 17.60 -30.99 -20.17
N ASN A 3 16.59 -31.38 -19.41
CA ASN A 3 15.94 -32.68 -19.47
C ASN A 3 14.58 -32.65 -20.20
N ILE A 4 14.15 -31.49 -20.70
CA ILE A 4 12.88 -31.33 -21.42
C ILE A 4 13.18 -31.04 -22.88
N ASP A 5 12.47 -31.68 -23.82
CA ASP A 5 12.53 -31.32 -25.23
C ASP A 5 12.30 -29.81 -25.38
N LYS A 6 13.26 -29.11 -25.99
CA LYS A 6 13.34 -27.63 -25.96
C LYS A 6 12.07 -26.93 -26.48
N LEU A 7 11.45 -27.46 -27.53
CA LEU A 7 10.27 -26.86 -28.14
C LEU A 7 9.01 -27.04 -27.26
N PRO A 8 8.64 -28.24 -26.79
CA PRO A 8 7.51 -28.41 -25.90
C PRO A 8 7.70 -27.69 -24.56
N GLY A 9 8.95 -27.63 -24.04
CA GLY A 9 9.25 -26.91 -22.80
C GLY A 9 9.03 -25.42 -22.91
N LEU A 10 9.51 -24.78 -23.97
CA LEU A 10 9.34 -23.33 -24.20
C LEU A 10 7.88 -22.95 -24.44
N THR A 11 7.15 -23.74 -25.23
CA THR A 11 5.72 -23.47 -25.47
C THR A 11 4.89 -23.64 -24.19
N THR A 12 5.21 -24.63 -23.36
CA THR A 12 4.53 -24.81 -22.05
C THR A 12 4.84 -23.66 -21.08
N ILE A 13 6.09 -23.20 -21.02
CA ILE A 13 6.44 -22.02 -20.21
C ILE A 13 5.65 -20.80 -20.67
N ALA A 14 5.66 -20.49 -21.98
CA ALA A 14 4.92 -19.37 -22.52
C ALA A 14 3.41 -19.47 -22.23
N GLN A 15 2.84 -20.69 -22.36
CA GLN A 15 1.45 -20.96 -22.05
C GLN A 15 1.15 -20.77 -20.54
N ARG A 16 2.03 -21.23 -19.64
CA ARG A 16 1.87 -21.04 -18.19
C ARG A 16 1.98 -19.57 -17.78
N MET A 17 2.86 -18.81 -18.43
CA MET A 17 2.97 -17.36 -18.23
C MET A 17 1.68 -16.64 -18.61
N THR A 18 1.08 -16.97 -19.75
CA THR A 18 -0.15 -16.31 -20.22
C THR A 18 -1.38 -16.74 -19.45
N THR A 19 -1.58 -18.04 -19.22
CA THR A 19 -2.73 -18.54 -18.47
C THR A 19 -2.66 -18.20 -16.99
N GLY A 20 -1.45 -18.04 -16.44
CA GLY A 20 -1.25 -17.69 -15.02
C GLY A 20 -1.75 -16.30 -14.64
N ILE A 21 -1.87 -15.40 -15.61
CA ILE A 21 -2.44 -14.05 -15.39
C ILE A 21 -3.88 -13.90 -15.88
N ASP A 22 -4.43 -14.93 -16.51
CA ASP A 22 -5.82 -14.94 -16.98
C ASP A 22 -6.78 -15.27 -15.81
N SER A 23 -6.88 -14.31 -14.89
CA SER A 23 -7.76 -14.42 -13.72
C SER A 23 -8.47 -13.10 -13.47
N PHE A 24 -9.80 -13.15 -13.34
CA PHE A 24 -10.62 -11.98 -13.03
C PHE A 24 -10.20 -11.29 -11.72
N ALA A 25 -9.76 -12.05 -10.73
CA ALA A 25 -9.32 -11.50 -9.46
C ALA A 25 -8.02 -10.68 -9.58
N LEU A 26 -7.13 -10.99 -10.56
CA LEU A 26 -5.92 -10.22 -10.80
C LEU A 26 -6.19 -8.81 -11.36
N LEU A 27 -7.36 -8.57 -11.97
CA LEU A 27 -7.76 -7.24 -12.41
C LEU A 27 -7.88 -6.24 -11.23
N ALA A 28 -8.05 -6.72 -10.01
CA ALA A 28 -8.05 -5.86 -8.84
C ALA A 28 -6.72 -5.12 -8.66
N ILE A 29 -5.58 -5.74 -9.02
CA ILE A 29 -4.24 -5.18 -8.82
C ILE A 29 -4.03 -3.89 -9.62
N PRO A 30 -4.22 -3.84 -10.95
CA PRO A 30 -4.08 -2.61 -11.72
C PRO A 30 -5.01 -1.49 -11.25
N PHE A 31 -6.22 -1.81 -10.83
CA PHE A 31 -7.15 -0.79 -10.32
C PHE A 31 -6.73 -0.27 -8.94
N PHE A 32 -6.26 -1.10 -8.01
CA PHE A 32 -5.72 -0.62 -6.74
C PHE A 32 -4.43 0.21 -6.93
N ILE A 33 -3.56 -0.17 -7.88
CA ILE A 33 -2.38 0.62 -8.25
C ILE A 33 -2.82 1.99 -8.78
N LEU A 34 -3.81 2.04 -9.67
CA LEU A 34 -4.35 3.27 -10.22
C LEU A 34 -4.98 4.14 -9.12
N ALA A 35 -5.78 3.57 -8.23
CA ALA A 35 -6.35 4.28 -7.09
C ALA A 35 -5.24 4.88 -6.22
N GLY A 36 -4.17 4.13 -5.92
CA GLY A 36 -3.00 4.60 -5.16
C GLY A 36 -2.28 5.78 -5.83
N GLU A 37 -2.08 5.74 -7.16
CA GLU A 37 -1.45 6.84 -7.91
C GLU A 37 -2.34 8.10 -7.94
N ILE A 38 -3.67 7.94 -8.10
CA ILE A 38 -4.62 9.06 -8.00
C ILE A 38 -4.56 9.69 -6.61
N MET A 39 -4.55 8.88 -5.54
CA MET A 39 -4.50 9.35 -4.16
C MET A 39 -3.21 10.07 -3.82
N LYS A 40 -2.09 9.61 -4.36
CA LYS A 40 -0.78 10.26 -4.19
C LYS A 40 -0.79 11.68 -4.75
N ARG A 41 -1.33 11.89 -5.94
CA ARG A 41 -1.44 13.20 -6.60
C ARG A 41 -2.61 14.04 -6.07
N GLY A 42 -3.69 13.41 -5.63
CA GLY A 42 -4.90 14.05 -5.12
C GLY A 42 -4.79 14.61 -3.69
N GLY A 43 -3.57 14.78 -3.15
CA GLY A 43 -3.35 15.38 -1.83
C GLY A 43 -3.84 14.56 -0.63
N ILE A 44 -4.26 13.32 -0.86
CA ILE A 44 -4.76 12.42 0.21
C ILE A 44 -3.63 12.10 1.19
N ALA A 45 -2.40 11.88 0.70
CA ALA A 45 -1.23 11.62 1.55
C ALA A 45 -1.00 12.74 2.58
N ASN A 46 -1.06 14.01 2.16
CA ASN A 46 -0.91 15.16 3.05
C ASN A 46 -1.98 15.20 4.15
N ARG A 47 -3.23 14.86 3.82
CA ARG A 47 -4.33 14.83 4.79
C ARG A 47 -4.15 13.73 5.84
N LEU A 48 -3.69 12.55 5.41
CA LEU A 48 -3.37 11.44 6.31
C LEU A 48 -2.15 11.75 7.20
N ILE A 49 -1.10 12.37 6.65
CA ILE A 49 0.08 12.83 7.42
C ILE A 49 -0.34 13.84 8.48
N ASN A 50 -1.16 14.84 8.14
CA ASN A 50 -1.60 15.85 9.08
C ASN A 50 -2.50 15.26 10.18
N PHE A 51 -3.35 14.31 9.84
CA PHE A 51 -4.14 13.55 10.82
C PHE A 51 -3.23 12.72 11.72
N ALA A 52 -2.30 11.94 11.17
CA ALA A 52 -1.31 11.20 11.96
C ALA A 52 -0.49 12.12 12.86
N LYS A 53 -0.07 13.29 12.35
CA LYS A 53 0.65 14.30 13.12
C LYS A 53 -0.14 14.77 14.34
N SER A 54 -1.44 14.98 14.20
CA SER A 54 -2.30 15.41 15.31
C SER A 54 -2.43 14.35 16.42
N LEU A 55 -2.22 13.06 16.10
CA LEU A 55 -2.33 11.96 17.04
C LEU A 55 -1.04 11.67 17.80
N VAL A 56 0.11 11.63 17.09
CA VAL A 56 1.35 11.05 17.64
C VAL A 56 2.55 12.01 17.70
N ALA A 57 2.45 13.22 17.16
CA ALA A 57 3.60 14.14 17.10
C ALA A 57 4.11 14.60 18.48
N SER A 58 3.30 14.52 19.53
CA SER A 58 3.67 14.88 20.88
C SER A 58 4.62 13.89 21.57
N LEU A 59 4.84 12.72 20.97
CA LEU A 59 5.77 11.72 21.48
C LEU A 59 7.23 12.14 21.21
N PRO A 60 8.21 11.66 22.01
CA PRO A 60 9.62 11.86 21.70
C PRO A 60 9.95 11.25 20.34
N GLY A 61 10.53 12.03 19.44
CA GLY A 61 10.72 11.56 18.06
C GLY A 61 9.45 11.59 17.20
N GLY A 62 8.52 12.50 17.50
CA GLY A 62 7.16 12.55 16.97
C GLY A 62 7.01 12.38 15.46
N LEU A 63 7.89 12.99 14.64
CA LEU A 63 7.81 12.85 13.18
C LEU A 63 8.08 11.42 12.69
N ALA A 64 8.91 10.64 13.38
CA ALA A 64 9.13 9.24 13.01
C ALA A 64 7.84 8.40 13.24
N TYR A 65 7.13 8.64 14.34
CA TYR A 65 5.80 8.01 14.55
C TYR A 65 4.76 8.46 13.52
N VAL A 66 4.79 9.75 13.17
CA VAL A 66 3.91 10.28 12.10
C VAL A 66 4.16 9.55 10.79
N ASN A 67 5.44 9.31 10.43
CA ASN A 67 5.79 8.55 9.24
C ASN A 67 5.21 7.12 9.30
N VAL A 68 5.37 6.40 10.41
CA VAL A 68 4.82 5.05 10.57
C VAL A 68 3.30 5.04 10.41
N LEU A 69 2.61 5.88 11.20
CA LEU A 69 1.14 5.90 11.18
C LEU A 69 0.58 6.35 9.83
N ALA A 70 1.21 7.36 9.20
CA ALA A 70 0.82 7.81 7.86
C ALA A 70 1.06 6.72 6.81
N SER A 71 2.18 5.99 6.89
CA SER A 71 2.48 4.85 6.00
C SER A 71 1.48 3.70 6.19
N MET A 72 1.10 3.39 7.43
CA MET A 72 0.06 2.40 7.72
C MET A 72 -1.29 2.80 7.09
N LEU A 73 -1.72 4.04 7.32
CA LEU A 73 -3.00 4.55 6.80
C LEU A 73 -2.99 4.63 5.26
N PHE A 74 -1.93 5.18 4.68
CA PHE A 74 -1.83 5.29 3.23
C PHE A 74 -1.64 3.92 2.56
N GLY A 75 -0.82 3.06 3.15
CA GLY A 75 -0.59 1.69 2.70
C GLY A 75 -1.88 0.87 2.72
N ALA A 76 -2.67 1.00 3.78
CA ALA A 76 -3.99 0.38 3.91
C ALA A 76 -5.01 0.85 2.86
N ILE A 77 -4.78 1.97 2.18
CA ILE A 77 -5.66 2.44 1.11
C ILE A 77 -5.09 2.08 -0.27
N SER A 78 -3.77 2.23 -0.46
CA SER A 78 -3.11 1.98 -1.75
C SER A 78 -2.78 0.51 -2.01
N GLY A 79 -2.74 -0.32 -0.98
CA GLY A 79 -2.36 -1.74 -1.06
C GLY A 79 -0.93 -2.00 -1.52
N SER A 80 -0.05 -0.99 -1.46
CA SER A 80 1.30 -1.04 -2.03
C SER A 80 2.32 -0.36 -1.13
N ALA A 81 3.34 -1.11 -0.72
CA ALA A 81 4.47 -0.55 0.03
C ALA A 81 5.25 0.49 -0.79
N LEU A 82 5.41 0.26 -2.10
CA LEU A 82 6.11 1.19 -2.97
C LEU A 82 5.37 2.52 -3.10
N ALA A 83 4.05 2.49 -3.23
CA ALA A 83 3.22 3.68 -3.26
C ALA A 83 3.30 4.42 -1.92
N ALA A 84 3.22 3.71 -0.79
CA ALA A 84 3.35 4.30 0.54
C ALA A 84 4.73 4.93 0.76
N ALA A 85 5.82 4.21 0.43
CA ALA A 85 7.18 4.71 0.54
C ALA A 85 7.39 5.97 -0.29
N SER A 86 6.89 6.00 -1.52
CA SER A 86 7.01 7.15 -2.41
C SER A 86 6.17 8.34 -1.95
N ALA A 87 4.88 8.11 -1.61
CA ALA A 87 3.97 9.21 -1.26
C ALA A 87 4.29 9.83 0.11
N ILE A 88 4.54 9.01 1.11
CA ILE A 88 4.84 9.47 2.47
C ILE A 88 6.29 9.93 2.55
N GLY A 89 7.24 9.16 1.97
CA GLY A 89 8.66 9.47 2.01
C GLY A 89 9.03 10.78 1.34
N SER A 90 8.40 11.11 0.20
CA SER A 90 8.63 12.39 -0.48
C SER A 90 8.25 13.62 0.35
N ILE A 91 7.42 13.48 1.35
CA ILE A 91 6.97 14.57 2.22
C ILE A 91 7.69 14.49 3.58
N MET A 92 7.76 13.28 4.14
CA MET A 92 8.24 13.11 5.52
C MET A 92 9.76 13.16 5.63
N THR A 93 10.50 12.72 4.60
CA THR A 93 11.97 12.74 4.65
C THR A 93 12.50 14.16 4.83
N ASP A 94 12.04 15.09 4.00
CA ASP A 94 12.47 16.49 4.09
C ASP A 94 12.06 17.13 5.44
N ARG A 95 10.82 16.89 5.89
CA ARG A 95 10.34 17.40 7.19
C ARG A 95 11.13 16.83 8.38
N MET A 96 11.54 15.57 8.32
CA MET A 96 12.35 14.95 9.36
C MET A 96 13.76 15.52 9.35
N GLU A 97 14.36 15.75 8.17
CA GLU A 97 15.67 16.38 8.05
C GLU A 97 15.66 17.84 8.60
N GLU A 98 14.63 18.62 8.30
CA GLU A 98 14.43 19.98 8.83
C GLU A 98 14.34 19.99 10.38
N GLU A 99 13.78 18.96 10.99
CA GLU A 99 13.72 18.80 12.46
C GLU A 99 14.99 18.12 13.05
N GLY A 100 16.05 17.93 12.24
CA GLY A 100 17.36 17.44 12.70
C GLY A 100 17.51 15.93 12.76
N TYR A 101 16.63 15.16 12.12
CA TYR A 101 16.83 13.72 12.00
C TYR A 101 17.86 13.40 10.90
N PRO A 102 18.78 12.43 11.13
CA PRO A 102 19.68 11.97 10.08
C PRO A 102 18.87 11.42 8.88
N ARG A 103 19.27 11.77 7.66
CA ARG A 103 18.61 11.31 6.42
C ARG A 103 18.52 9.79 6.33
N THR A 104 19.57 9.10 6.76
CA THR A 104 19.60 7.62 6.81
C THR A 104 18.52 7.07 7.75
N PHE A 105 18.31 7.69 8.91
CA PHE A 105 17.24 7.30 9.84
C PHE A 105 15.86 7.56 9.26
N SER A 106 15.64 8.75 8.66
CA SER A 106 14.37 9.10 8.00
C SER A 106 14.03 8.14 6.88
N ALA A 107 15.02 7.81 6.02
CA ALA A 107 14.83 6.82 4.95
C ALA A 107 14.55 5.41 5.50
N SER A 108 15.28 4.98 6.52
CA SER A 108 15.06 3.67 7.14
C SER A 108 13.67 3.54 7.74
N VAL A 109 13.21 4.55 8.49
CA VAL A 109 11.85 4.59 9.04
C VAL A 109 10.81 4.53 7.93
N ASN A 110 10.98 5.33 6.87
CA ASN A 110 10.03 5.35 5.75
C ASN A 110 9.95 4.00 5.03
N ILE A 111 11.09 3.40 4.69
CA ILE A 111 11.11 2.11 3.99
C ILE A 111 10.50 1.01 4.87
N THR A 112 10.92 0.91 6.14
CA THR A 112 10.42 -0.12 7.04
C THR A 112 8.93 0.05 7.34
N SER A 113 8.45 1.28 7.58
CA SER A 113 7.03 1.52 7.86
C SER A 113 6.14 1.26 6.64
N SER A 114 6.64 1.51 5.45
CA SER A 114 5.87 1.28 4.21
C SER A 114 5.55 -0.20 3.97
N THR A 115 6.32 -1.13 4.54
CA THR A 115 6.03 -2.57 4.44
C THR A 115 4.72 -2.96 5.12
N THR A 116 4.24 -2.17 6.10
CA THR A 116 2.91 -2.38 6.70
C THR A 116 1.78 -2.31 5.67
N GLY A 117 1.95 -1.52 4.59
CA GLY A 117 1.00 -1.42 3.49
C GLY A 117 0.86 -2.69 2.64
N LEU A 118 1.75 -3.68 2.82
CA LEU A 118 1.59 -5.01 2.20
C LEU A 118 0.71 -5.94 3.05
N LEU A 119 0.60 -5.68 4.34
CA LEU A 119 -0.11 -6.51 5.29
C LEU A 119 -1.51 -5.97 5.60
N ILE A 120 -1.65 -4.65 5.76
CA ILE A 120 -2.93 -4.02 6.09
C ILE A 120 -3.78 -3.93 4.81
N PRO A 121 -4.99 -4.51 4.78
CA PRO A 121 -5.86 -4.50 3.61
C PRO A 121 -6.42 -3.10 3.26
N PRO A 122 -6.77 -2.90 1.97
CA PRO A 122 -6.61 -3.83 0.85
C PRO A 122 -5.14 -3.96 0.42
N SER A 123 -4.69 -5.18 0.14
CA SER A 123 -3.29 -5.46 -0.20
C SER A 123 -3.19 -6.28 -1.49
N ASN A 124 -2.41 -5.79 -2.45
CA ASN A 124 -2.18 -6.47 -3.72
C ASN A 124 -1.51 -7.84 -3.51
N ILE A 125 -0.61 -7.95 -2.51
CA ILE A 125 0.10 -9.21 -2.24
C ILE A 125 -0.82 -10.30 -1.68
N LEU A 126 -1.82 -9.91 -0.87
CA LEU A 126 -2.80 -10.86 -0.34
C LEU A 126 -3.73 -11.38 -1.45
N ILE A 127 -4.03 -10.57 -2.47
CA ILE A 127 -4.77 -11.00 -3.66
C ILE A 127 -3.95 -12.01 -4.46
N VAL A 128 -2.67 -11.72 -4.70
CA VAL A 128 -1.75 -12.66 -5.37
C VAL A 128 -1.64 -13.97 -4.59
N TYR A 129 -1.52 -13.90 -3.26
CA TYR A 129 -1.47 -15.09 -2.41
C TYR A 129 -2.76 -15.93 -2.50
N ALA A 130 -3.93 -15.30 -2.50
CA ALA A 130 -5.21 -16.01 -2.66
C ALA A 130 -5.24 -16.84 -3.95
N LEU A 131 -4.70 -16.29 -5.03
CA LEU A 131 -4.60 -16.99 -6.32
C LEU A 131 -3.54 -18.10 -6.32
N ALA A 132 -2.35 -17.80 -5.79
CA ALA A 132 -1.24 -18.73 -5.72
C ALA A 132 -1.57 -19.94 -4.83
N SER A 133 -2.47 -19.79 -3.85
CA SER A 133 -2.99 -20.88 -3.01
C SER A 133 -3.97 -21.81 -3.73
N GLY A 134 -4.17 -21.64 -5.05
CA GLY A 134 -5.14 -22.43 -5.82
C GLY A 134 -6.60 -22.15 -5.46
N GLY A 135 -6.90 -20.97 -4.92
CA GLY A 135 -8.26 -20.57 -4.51
C GLY A 135 -8.71 -21.17 -3.16
N THR A 136 -7.82 -21.80 -2.41
CA THR A 136 -8.13 -22.36 -1.08
C THR A 136 -8.30 -21.28 -0.02
N ALA A 137 -7.66 -20.10 -0.21
CA ALA A 137 -7.78 -18.97 0.68
C ALA A 137 -8.66 -17.88 0.06
N SER A 138 -9.71 -17.47 0.77
CA SER A 138 -10.59 -16.37 0.34
C SER A 138 -9.87 -15.02 0.52
N VAL A 139 -10.00 -14.10 -0.44
CA VAL A 139 -9.45 -12.73 -0.33
C VAL A 139 -9.99 -12.01 0.90
N ALA A 140 -11.29 -12.16 1.21
CA ALA A 140 -11.90 -11.56 2.40
C ALA A 140 -11.29 -12.10 3.70
N ALA A 141 -11.07 -13.42 3.79
CA ALA A 141 -10.43 -14.03 4.96
C ALA A 141 -8.98 -13.55 5.13
N LEU A 142 -8.22 -13.46 4.04
CA LEU A 142 -6.85 -12.93 4.06
C LEU A 142 -6.81 -11.46 4.46
N PHE A 143 -7.77 -10.66 4.02
CA PHE A 143 -7.87 -9.26 4.42
C PHE A 143 -8.13 -9.13 5.94
N ILE A 144 -9.06 -9.91 6.50
CA ILE A 144 -9.28 -9.91 7.95
C ILE A 144 -8.01 -10.35 8.69
N ALA A 145 -7.37 -11.43 8.22
CA ALA A 145 -6.15 -11.96 8.83
C ALA A 145 -4.96 -10.99 8.75
N GLY A 146 -4.85 -10.16 7.71
CA GLY A 146 -3.76 -9.21 7.49
C GLY A 146 -3.73 -8.04 8.47
N TYR A 147 -4.86 -7.67 9.08
CA TYR A 147 -4.91 -6.56 10.04
C TYR A 147 -4.02 -6.81 11.26
N LEU A 148 -4.12 -7.99 11.85
CA LEU A 148 -3.38 -8.28 13.08
C LEU A 148 -1.86 -8.19 12.89
N PRO A 149 -1.23 -8.89 11.92
CA PRO A 149 0.21 -8.78 11.70
C PRO A 149 0.62 -7.39 11.23
N GLY A 150 -0.19 -6.70 10.42
CA GLY A 150 0.10 -5.35 9.96
C GLY A 150 0.13 -4.33 11.09
N ILE A 151 -0.83 -4.38 12.00
CA ILE A 151 -0.86 -3.52 13.21
C ILE A 151 0.29 -3.87 14.14
N LEU A 152 0.56 -5.16 14.39
CA LEU A 152 1.67 -5.59 15.25
C LEU A 152 3.01 -5.12 14.69
N LEU A 153 3.23 -5.22 13.38
CA LEU A 153 4.44 -4.71 12.74
C LEU A 153 4.57 -3.19 12.92
N GLY A 154 3.49 -2.43 12.70
CA GLY A 154 3.48 -0.99 12.92
C GLY A 154 3.82 -0.62 14.36
N LEU A 155 3.22 -1.31 15.34
CA LEU A 155 3.50 -1.12 16.76
C LEU A 155 4.94 -1.51 17.13
N ALA A 156 5.48 -2.57 16.56
CA ALA A 156 6.88 -2.98 16.77
C ALA A 156 7.86 -1.92 16.25
N ILE A 157 7.61 -1.37 15.05
CA ILE A 157 8.40 -0.26 14.50
C ILE A 157 8.29 0.97 15.40
N MET A 158 7.09 1.33 15.86
CA MET A 158 6.89 2.43 16.81
C MET A 158 7.62 2.19 18.13
N GLY A 159 7.63 0.97 18.66
CA GLY A 159 8.38 0.58 19.86
C GLY A 159 9.89 0.77 19.68
N TYR A 160 10.44 0.37 18.53
CA TYR A 160 11.84 0.59 18.20
C TYR A 160 12.19 2.09 18.04
N ILE A 161 11.30 2.86 17.42
CA ILE A 161 11.44 4.32 17.34
C ILE A 161 11.45 4.95 18.72
N ALA A 162 10.59 4.47 19.66
CA ALA A 162 10.58 4.94 21.03
C ALA A 162 11.94 4.77 21.72
N PHE A 163 12.51 3.58 21.57
CA PHE A 163 13.83 3.28 22.12
C PHE A 163 14.91 4.23 21.58
N ILE A 164 14.96 4.41 20.25
CA ILE A 164 15.94 5.33 19.62
C ILE A 164 15.67 6.78 20.00
N ALA A 165 14.43 7.22 20.02
CA ALA A 165 14.07 8.60 20.31
C ALA A 165 14.44 9.01 21.76
N ILE A 166 14.27 8.09 22.71
CA ILE A 166 14.66 8.31 24.10
C ILE A 166 16.18 8.32 24.23
N THR A 167 16.90 7.36 23.62
CA THR A 167 18.35 7.25 23.72
C THR A 167 19.10 8.39 23.03
N LYS A 168 18.58 8.89 21.90
CA LYS A 168 19.17 10.01 21.15
C LYS A 168 18.62 11.38 21.55
N GLY A 169 17.64 11.45 22.44
CA GLY A 169 17.07 12.71 22.92
C GLY A 169 16.33 13.52 21.83
N TYR A 170 15.66 12.85 20.86
CA TYR A 170 14.91 13.55 19.85
C TYR A 170 13.77 14.40 20.47
N ALA A 171 13.59 15.58 19.91
CA ALA A 171 12.60 16.55 20.40
C ALA A 171 11.18 15.98 20.36
N LYS A 172 10.35 16.46 21.29
CA LYS A 172 8.90 16.24 21.26
C LYS A 172 8.25 17.32 20.42
N GLY A 173 7.33 16.92 19.56
CA GLY A 173 6.49 17.87 18.84
C GLY A 173 5.44 18.52 19.74
N LYS A 174 4.76 19.52 19.22
CA LYS A 174 3.66 20.18 19.93
C LYS A 174 2.48 19.21 20.06
N ARG A 175 1.85 19.24 21.23
CA ARG A 175 0.64 18.47 21.48
C ARG A 175 -0.54 19.17 20.79
N ALA A 176 -1.23 18.43 19.92
CA ALA A 176 -2.43 18.95 19.29
C ALA A 176 -3.58 19.03 20.29
N THR A 177 -4.39 20.07 20.18
CA THR A 177 -5.63 20.20 20.94
C THR A 177 -6.70 19.23 20.38
N LEU A 178 -7.70 18.88 21.19
CA LEU A 178 -8.81 18.05 20.74
C LEU A 178 -9.54 18.66 19.53
N PHE A 179 -9.61 19.98 19.46
CA PHE A 179 -10.21 20.69 18.35
C PHE A 179 -9.36 20.55 17.07
N GLU A 180 -8.04 20.60 17.17
CA GLU A 180 -7.15 20.36 16.03
C GLU A 180 -7.25 18.91 15.53
N VAL A 181 -7.26 17.94 16.45
CA VAL A 181 -7.46 16.51 16.10
C VAL A 181 -8.77 16.33 15.33
N TRP A 182 -9.85 16.90 15.84
CA TRP A 182 -11.16 16.84 15.17
C TRP A 182 -11.15 17.51 13.80
N THR A 183 -10.46 18.64 13.67
CA THR A 183 -10.34 19.36 12.40
C THR A 183 -9.56 18.55 11.37
N PHE A 184 -8.44 17.93 11.75
CA PHE A 184 -7.67 17.08 10.85
C PHE A 184 -8.37 15.76 10.53
N PHE A 185 -9.09 15.20 11.50
CA PHE A 185 -9.95 14.04 11.27
C PHE A 185 -11.01 14.34 10.21
N ARG A 186 -11.75 15.46 10.34
CA ARG A 186 -12.76 15.86 9.33
C ARG A 186 -12.15 16.02 7.93
N LYS A 187 -10.94 16.58 7.83
CA LYS A 187 -10.24 16.72 6.54
C LYS A 187 -9.79 15.38 5.95
N ALA A 188 -9.43 14.42 6.79
CA ALA A 188 -9.04 13.08 6.38
C ALA A 188 -10.24 12.11 6.26
N PHE A 189 -11.41 12.48 6.77
CA PHE A 189 -12.56 11.58 6.93
C PHE A 189 -12.95 10.86 5.64
N PHE A 190 -13.12 11.61 4.55
CA PHE A 190 -13.47 10.99 3.27
C PHE A 190 -12.36 10.09 2.74
N SER A 191 -11.09 10.41 3.00
CA SER A 191 -9.97 9.53 2.63
C SER A 191 -9.98 8.23 3.44
N LEU A 192 -10.30 8.30 4.73
CA LEU A 192 -10.44 7.12 5.60
C LEU A 192 -11.69 6.29 5.28
N MET A 193 -12.79 6.96 4.87
CA MET A 193 -14.02 6.27 4.44
C MET A 193 -13.80 5.36 3.23
N LEU A 194 -12.86 5.68 2.35
CA LEU A 194 -12.51 4.79 1.24
C LEU A 194 -12.06 3.41 1.74
N LEU A 195 -11.25 3.37 2.80
CA LEU A 195 -10.83 2.11 3.42
C LEU A 195 -12.05 1.31 3.93
N VAL A 196 -12.96 2.00 4.63
CA VAL A 196 -14.16 1.37 5.20
C VAL A 196 -15.07 0.82 4.09
N VAL A 197 -15.26 1.57 3.01
CA VAL A 197 -16.10 1.16 1.88
C VAL A 197 -15.49 -0.04 1.16
N VAL A 198 -14.20 0.00 0.84
CA VAL A 198 -13.52 -1.06 0.10
C VAL A 198 -13.43 -2.33 0.94
N VAL A 199 -12.81 -2.25 2.11
CA VAL A 199 -12.59 -3.44 2.94
C VAL A 199 -13.89 -3.93 3.55
N GLY A 200 -14.70 -3.02 4.07
CA GLY A 200 -16.01 -3.36 4.62
C GLY A 200 -16.93 -4.02 3.60
N GLY A 201 -16.94 -3.53 2.35
CA GLY A 201 -17.72 -4.11 1.27
C GLY A 201 -17.26 -5.53 0.87
N ILE A 202 -15.94 -5.77 0.84
CA ILE A 202 -15.38 -7.10 0.56
C ILE A 202 -15.68 -8.06 1.72
N VAL A 203 -15.47 -7.65 2.96
CA VAL A 203 -15.68 -8.48 4.15
C VAL A 203 -17.17 -8.80 4.35
N ALA A 204 -18.06 -7.84 4.07
CA ALA A 204 -19.49 -8.06 4.10
C ALA A 204 -20.04 -8.89 2.93
N GLY A 205 -19.18 -9.24 1.94
CA GLY A 205 -19.57 -10.02 0.76
C GLY A 205 -20.42 -9.23 -0.25
N ILE A 206 -20.44 -7.89 -0.14
CA ILE A 206 -21.20 -7.02 -1.06
C ILE A 206 -20.44 -6.87 -2.39
N PHE A 207 -19.11 -6.82 -2.33
CA PHE A 207 -18.22 -6.65 -3.47
C PHE A 207 -17.16 -7.74 -3.53
N THR A 208 -16.84 -8.17 -4.74
CA THR A 208 -15.60 -8.89 -5.02
C THR A 208 -14.40 -7.94 -4.90
N ALA A 209 -13.18 -8.48 -4.79
CA ALA A 209 -11.98 -7.64 -4.75
C ALA A 209 -11.82 -6.76 -6.02
N THR A 210 -12.22 -7.28 -7.18
CA THR A 210 -12.17 -6.55 -8.45
C THR A 210 -13.18 -5.40 -8.46
N GLU A 211 -14.44 -5.63 -8.08
CA GLU A 211 -15.46 -4.59 -8.01
C GLU A 211 -15.07 -3.50 -6.99
N ALA A 212 -14.59 -3.90 -5.82
CA ALA A 212 -14.11 -2.98 -4.79
C ALA A 212 -12.94 -2.12 -5.27
N SER A 213 -12.04 -2.67 -6.10
CA SER A 213 -10.92 -1.92 -6.68
C SER A 213 -11.38 -0.87 -7.68
N VAL A 214 -12.40 -1.16 -8.50
CA VAL A 214 -13.01 -0.17 -9.40
C VAL A 214 -13.69 0.95 -8.59
N ILE A 215 -14.43 0.59 -7.53
CA ILE A 215 -15.01 1.57 -6.60
C ILE A 215 -13.92 2.44 -5.98
N ALA A 216 -12.78 1.86 -5.60
CA ALA A 216 -11.65 2.60 -5.05
C ALA A 216 -11.10 3.64 -6.05
N VAL A 217 -10.99 3.30 -7.34
CA VAL A 217 -10.55 4.23 -8.39
C VAL A 217 -11.55 5.38 -8.54
N LEU A 218 -12.83 5.06 -8.68
CA LEU A 218 -13.88 6.07 -8.84
C LEU A 218 -13.95 7.00 -7.63
N TYR A 219 -13.90 6.44 -6.43
CA TYR A 219 -13.93 7.21 -5.20
C TYR A 219 -12.69 8.11 -5.06
N ALA A 220 -11.48 7.58 -5.32
CA ALA A 220 -10.25 8.35 -5.31
C ALA A 220 -10.24 9.48 -6.34
N ALA A 221 -10.76 9.23 -7.56
CA ALA A 221 -10.87 10.23 -8.61
C ALA A 221 -11.83 11.36 -8.21
N VAL A 222 -13.00 11.02 -7.66
CA VAL A 222 -13.96 12.01 -7.14
C VAL A 222 -13.35 12.85 -6.03
N LEU A 223 -12.64 12.21 -5.07
CA LEU A 223 -11.97 12.94 -4.00
C LEU A 223 -10.87 13.87 -4.53
N ALA A 224 -10.06 13.41 -5.47
CA ALA A 224 -8.99 14.22 -6.07
C ALA A 224 -9.54 15.47 -6.77
N LEU A 225 -10.71 15.34 -7.43
CA LEU A 225 -11.41 16.47 -8.05
C LEU A 225 -12.00 17.42 -7.00
N ILE A 226 -12.67 16.91 -5.96
CA ILE A 226 -13.26 17.71 -4.89
C ILE A 226 -12.18 18.49 -4.12
N TYR A 227 -11.04 17.85 -3.89
CA TYR A 227 -9.92 18.49 -3.19
C TYR A 227 -9.18 19.50 -4.04
N GLY A 228 -9.28 19.40 -5.37
CA GLY A 228 -8.64 20.33 -6.30
C GLY A 228 -7.10 20.24 -6.35
N ASP A 229 -6.53 19.20 -5.73
CA ASP A 229 -5.08 19.01 -5.65
C ASP A 229 -4.50 18.37 -6.94
N MET A 230 -5.33 17.72 -7.75
CA MET A 230 -4.95 17.10 -9.03
C MET A 230 -5.56 17.87 -10.20
N LYS A 231 -4.71 18.27 -11.15
CA LYS A 231 -5.16 18.90 -12.41
C LYS A 231 -5.47 17.82 -13.44
N MET A 232 -6.51 18.02 -14.25
CA MET A 232 -6.87 17.09 -15.34
C MET A 232 -5.71 16.84 -16.33
N LYS A 233 -4.80 17.80 -16.48
CA LYS A 233 -3.59 17.64 -17.32
C LYS A 233 -2.60 16.61 -16.79
N GLU A 234 -2.66 16.26 -15.50
CA GLU A 234 -1.79 15.28 -14.84
C GLU A 234 -2.33 13.84 -14.96
N PHE A 235 -3.60 13.70 -15.35
CA PHE A 235 -4.25 12.38 -15.44
C PHE A 235 -3.56 11.41 -16.41
N PRO A 236 -3.08 11.81 -17.60
CA PRO A 236 -2.33 10.92 -18.48
C PRO A 236 -1.04 10.39 -17.85
N GLU A 237 -0.35 11.21 -17.05
CA GLU A 237 0.86 10.79 -16.33
C GLU A 237 0.54 9.79 -15.21
N VAL A 238 -0.57 9.99 -14.49
CA VAL A 238 -1.08 9.04 -13.50
C VAL A 238 -1.37 7.69 -14.14
N LEU A 239 -2.06 7.67 -15.28
CA LEU A 239 -2.33 6.45 -16.04
C LEU A 239 -1.05 5.76 -16.50
N LEU A 240 -0.09 6.51 -17.04
CA LEU A 240 1.18 5.96 -17.52
C LEU A 240 1.99 5.35 -16.37
N ASN A 241 2.07 6.00 -15.22
CA ASN A 241 2.79 5.50 -14.05
C ASN A 241 2.11 4.25 -13.47
N SER A 242 0.79 4.26 -13.42
CA SER A 242 0.00 3.11 -13.02
C SER A 242 0.19 1.93 -13.97
N ALA A 243 0.17 2.17 -15.28
CA ALA A 243 0.41 1.14 -16.29
C ALA A 243 1.83 0.55 -16.19
N LYS A 244 2.85 1.38 -16.00
CA LYS A 244 4.24 0.91 -15.80
C LYS A 244 4.36 0.01 -14.56
N THR A 245 3.81 0.45 -13.43
CA THR A 245 3.84 -0.34 -12.18
C THR A 245 3.07 -1.65 -12.35
N THR A 246 1.90 -1.60 -12.97
CA THR A 246 1.08 -2.78 -13.27
C THR A 246 1.84 -3.76 -14.15
N ALA A 247 2.49 -3.29 -15.22
CA ALA A 247 3.25 -4.14 -16.14
C ALA A 247 4.38 -4.89 -15.40
N VAL A 248 5.11 -4.22 -14.51
CA VAL A 248 6.16 -4.86 -13.71
C VAL A 248 5.56 -5.93 -12.79
N VAL A 249 4.49 -5.62 -12.07
CA VAL A 249 3.86 -6.57 -11.14
C VAL A 249 3.29 -7.78 -11.88
N MET A 250 2.58 -7.55 -12.99
CA MET A 250 2.02 -8.63 -13.80
C MET A 250 3.10 -9.51 -14.43
N PHE A 251 4.21 -8.90 -14.88
CA PHE A 251 5.34 -9.65 -15.41
C PHE A 251 6.00 -10.54 -14.34
N LEU A 252 6.15 -10.03 -13.10
CA LEU A 252 6.65 -10.82 -11.97
C LEU A 252 5.72 -12.00 -11.65
N ILE A 253 4.41 -11.81 -11.70
CA ILE A 253 3.44 -12.90 -11.50
C ILE A 253 3.56 -13.95 -12.62
N CYS A 254 3.60 -13.52 -13.89
CA CYS A 254 3.80 -14.40 -15.04
C CYS A 254 5.04 -15.30 -14.88
N THR A 255 6.18 -14.68 -14.57
CA THR A 255 7.44 -15.41 -14.43
C THR A 255 7.42 -16.35 -13.23
N SER A 256 6.80 -15.94 -12.11
CA SER A 256 6.63 -16.79 -10.92
C SER A 256 5.77 -18.01 -11.21
N MET A 257 4.71 -17.88 -12.02
CA MET A 257 3.89 -19.03 -12.44
C MET A 257 4.67 -20.03 -13.30
N ALA A 258 5.54 -19.53 -14.19
CA ALA A 258 6.42 -20.40 -14.98
C ALA A 258 7.43 -21.16 -14.09
N VAL A 259 8.03 -20.48 -13.11
CA VAL A 259 8.97 -21.08 -12.15
C VAL A 259 8.27 -22.10 -11.26
N SER A 260 7.07 -21.78 -10.75
CA SER A 260 6.26 -22.69 -9.95
C SER A 260 5.92 -23.99 -10.71
N TRP A 261 5.55 -23.84 -12.00
CA TRP A 261 5.31 -25.00 -12.85
C TRP A 261 6.58 -25.86 -13.01
N LEU A 262 7.74 -25.22 -13.23
CA LEU A 262 9.02 -25.92 -13.38
C LEU A 262 9.38 -26.73 -12.11
N PHE A 263 9.22 -26.14 -10.93
CA PHE A 263 9.45 -26.85 -9.66
C PHE A 263 8.51 -28.04 -9.49
N SER A 264 7.22 -27.86 -9.79
CA SER A 264 6.26 -28.97 -9.75
C SER A 264 6.59 -30.07 -10.75
N PHE A 265 7.12 -29.72 -11.93
CA PHE A 265 7.51 -30.68 -12.96
C PHE A 265 8.76 -31.47 -12.57
N GLU A 266 9.73 -30.84 -11.96
CA GLU A 266 10.98 -31.48 -11.48
C GLU A 266 10.80 -32.18 -10.13
N GLY A 267 9.63 -32.08 -9.49
CA GLY A 267 9.33 -32.73 -8.20
C GLY A 267 10.06 -32.11 -7.00
N ILE A 268 10.38 -30.79 -7.11
CA ILE A 268 11.05 -30.00 -6.06
C ILE A 268 10.02 -29.35 -5.14
#